data_c340a54fbf2dcb800bd238bc66cc78a8
#
_entry.id   c340a54fbf2dcb800bd238bc66cc78a8
#
_cell.length_a   1.000
_cell.length_b   1.000
_cell.length_c   1.000
_cell.angle_alpha   90.00
_cell.angle_beta   90.00
_cell.angle_gamma   90.00
#
_symmetry.space_group_name_H-M   'P 1'
#
loop_
_entity.id
_entity.type
_entity.pdbx_description
1 polymer ?
#
loop_
_entity_poly.entity_id
_entity_poly.type
_entity_poly.pdbx_seq_one_letter_code
_entity_poly.pdbx_strand_id
1 'polypeptide(L)'
;MPHSPNASPGALPVEEYPFGFSPAPPLPLSDNALAAADELYPLGSDTLGAVTSLRSRGFSPEESAQIISLAQARTRARTKFGERARTLMLTQEASEQATRPVIAHYRADRLARVPGLVADLGCGIGSDTAVYAAARGSAVAVELDPLTASFAAANLGFCPRARVYSGDVTDYVHGELLDAAGEPVGIV
;
A
#
# COMPACT_ATOMS: atom_id res chain seq x y z
N MET A 1 -0.98 35.62 -0.89
CA MET A 1 -1.54 34.28 -1.20
C MET A 1 -1.35 33.42 0.03
N PRO A 2 -2.39 32.93 0.72
CA PRO A 2 -2.22 32.13 1.93
C PRO A 2 -1.82 30.70 1.56
N HIS A 3 -0.70 30.24 2.09
CA HIS A 3 -0.25 28.84 2.03
C HIS A 3 -1.25 27.96 2.77
N SER A 4 -1.79 26.96 2.09
CA SER A 4 -2.59 25.90 2.69
C SER A 4 -1.67 24.99 3.55
N PRO A 5 -1.97 24.74 4.84
CA PRO A 5 -1.06 24.05 5.75
C PRO A 5 -1.16 22.51 5.73
N ASN A 6 -1.58 21.89 4.62
CA ASN A 6 -1.84 20.45 4.59
C ASN A 6 -1.24 19.69 3.38
N ALA A 7 -0.08 20.14 2.90
CA ALA A 7 0.69 19.34 1.96
C ALA A 7 1.68 18.46 2.75
N SER A 8 1.51 17.15 2.70
CA SER A 8 2.53 16.21 3.15
C SER A 8 3.87 16.56 2.53
N PRO A 9 4.98 16.64 3.31
CA PRO A 9 6.27 17.07 2.78
C PRO A 9 6.74 16.07 1.72
N GLY A 10 6.77 16.53 0.46
CA GLY A 10 7.28 15.77 -0.67
C GLY A 10 6.23 15.31 -1.69
N ALA A 11 4.98 15.74 -1.59
CA ALA A 11 4.03 15.57 -2.69
C ALA A 11 4.44 16.49 -3.84
N LEU A 12 4.66 15.94 -5.03
CA LEU A 12 4.81 16.74 -6.25
C LEU A 12 3.49 17.50 -6.49
N PRO A 13 3.54 18.74 -7.04
CA PRO A 13 2.33 19.44 -7.45
C PRO A 13 1.50 18.60 -8.41
N VAL A 14 0.18 18.71 -8.36
CA VAL A 14 -0.76 17.92 -9.20
C VAL A 14 -0.45 18.03 -10.70
N GLU A 15 0.16 19.14 -11.13
CA GLU A 15 0.58 19.42 -12.50
C GLU A 15 1.83 18.62 -12.95
N GLU A 16 2.51 17.96 -12.02
CA GLU A 16 3.73 17.17 -12.27
C GLU A 16 3.52 15.66 -12.12
N TYR A 17 2.26 15.18 -12.03
CA TYR A 17 2.04 13.73 -12.03
C TYR A 17 2.35 13.18 -13.41
N PRO A 18 3.44 12.42 -13.57
CA PRO A 18 3.74 11.81 -14.84
C PRO A 18 2.55 10.92 -15.21
N PHE A 19 2.07 11.01 -16.46
CA PHE A 19 1.28 9.94 -17.05
C PHE A 19 -0.24 9.94 -16.82
N GLY A 20 -0.88 10.98 -16.28
CA GLY A 20 -2.33 11.01 -16.08
C GLY A 20 -2.86 10.09 -14.97
N PHE A 21 -1.97 9.49 -14.15
CA PHE A 21 -2.38 8.75 -12.96
C PHE A 21 -2.74 9.71 -11.82
N SER A 22 -3.70 9.29 -11.05
CA SER A 22 -4.06 9.97 -9.81
C SER A 22 -3.21 9.43 -8.65
N PRO A 23 -2.84 10.27 -7.66
CA PRO A 23 -2.31 9.76 -6.41
C PRO A 23 -3.23 8.72 -5.81
N ALA A 24 -2.66 7.73 -5.13
CA ALA A 24 -3.47 6.79 -4.38
C ALA A 24 -4.38 7.54 -3.40
N PRO A 25 -5.67 7.18 -3.31
CA PRO A 25 -6.59 7.84 -2.39
C PRO A 25 -6.20 7.58 -0.93
N PRO A 26 -6.67 8.40 0.01
CA PRO A 26 -6.44 8.16 1.44
C PRO A 26 -7.09 6.84 1.87
N LEU A 27 -6.58 6.26 2.97
CA LEU A 27 -7.20 5.10 3.58
C LEU A 27 -8.65 5.38 3.97
N PRO A 28 -9.57 4.43 3.73
CA PRO A 28 -10.97 4.58 4.14
C PRO A 28 -11.20 4.28 5.64
N LEU A 29 -10.14 4.04 6.40
CA LEU A 29 -10.17 3.70 7.82
C LEU A 29 -9.56 4.85 8.64
N SER A 30 -10.24 5.24 9.71
CA SER A 30 -9.71 6.21 10.67
C SER A 30 -8.59 5.60 11.53
N ASP A 31 -7.76 6.44 12.14
CA ASP A 31 -6.71 6.01 13.06
C ASP A 31 -7.28 5.18 14.22
N ASN A 32 -8.47 5.54 14.73
CA ASN A 32 -9.16 4.78 15.76
C ASN A 32 -9.57 3.38 15.28
N ALA A 33 -10.02 3.26 14.04
CA ALA A 33 -10.37 1.97 13.43
C ALA A 33 -9.12 1.09 13.21
N LEU A 34 -8.02 1.70 12.80
CA LEU A 34 -6.73 1.00 12.65
C LEU A 34 -6.22 0.50 14.01
N ALA A 35 -6.26 1.33 15.04
CA ALA A 35 -5.87 0.94 16.39
C ALA A 35 -6.75 -0.21 16.92
N ALA A 36 -8.05 -0.17 16.66
CA ALA A 36 -8.96 -1.25 17.05
C ALA A 36 -8.66 -2.57 16.29
N ALA A 37 -8.27 -2.50 15.01
CA ALA A 37 -7.84 -3.67 14.27
C ALA A 37 -6.51 -4.26 14.80
N ASP A 38 -5.59 -3.41 15.25
CA ASP A 38 -4.34 -3.83 15.88
C ASP A 38 -4.55 -4.53 17.22
N GLU A 39 -5.51 -4.05 18.01
CA GLU A 39 -5.89 -4.67 19.28
C GLU A 39 -6.51 -6.06 19.08
N LEU A 40 -7.25 -6.26 18.01
CA LEU A 40 -7.88 -7.53 17.67
C LEU A 40 -6.90 -8.56 17.04
N TYR A 41 -5.69 -8.16 16.73
CA TYR A 41 -4.72 -9.07 16.10
C TYR A 41 -3.91 -9.89 17.12
N PRO A 42 -3.75 -11.22 16.93
CA PRO A 42 -4.44 -12.04 15.96
C PRO A 42 -5.89 -12.32 16.38
N LEU A 43 -6.82 -12.13 15.43
CA LEU A 43 -8.24 -12.34 15.72
C LEU A 43 -8.54 -13.84 15.94
N GLY A 44 -9.07 -14.13 17.10
CA GLY A 44 -9.53 -15.47 17.47
C GLY A 44 -10.86 -15.86 16.82
N SER A 45 -11.45 -16.95 17.28
CA SER A 45 -12.72 -17.48 16.76
C SER A 45 -13.95 -16.68 17.22
N ASP A 46 -13.84 -15.88 18.29
CA ASP A 46 -14.97 -15.09 18.84
C ASP A 46 -15.18 -13.77 18.07
N THR A 47 -15.59 -13.90 16.83
CA THR A 47 -15.93 -12.73 16.00
C THR A 47 -17.14 -11.96 16.54
N LEU A 48 -18.14 -12.65 17.13
CA LEU A 48 -19.33 -12.01 17.65
C LEU A 48 -19.02 -11.15 18.87
N GLY A 49 -18.19 -11.65 19.77
CA GLY A 49 -17.70 -10.87 20.92
C GLY A 49 -16.92 -9.64 20.47
N ALA A 50 -16.07 -9.78 19.44
CA ALA A 50 -15.33 -8.66 18.87
C ALA A 50 -16.26 -7.59 18.27
N VAL A 51 -17.30 -7.99 17.49
CA VAL A 51 -18.32 -7.05 16.97
C VAL A 51 -19.03 -6.33 18.11
N THR A 52 -19.48 -7.05 19.14
CA THR A 52 -20.18 -6.48 20.28
C THR A 52 -19.31 -5.46 21.02
N SER A 53 -18.04 -5.77 21.21
CA SER A 53 -17.06 -4.86 21.81
C SER A 53 -16.87 -3.58 21.00
N LEU A 54 -16.68 -3.70 19.66
CA LEU A 54 -16.55 -2.54 18.79
C LEU A 54 -17.79 -1.65 18.82
N ARG A 55 -18.98 -2.24 18.77
CA ARG A 55 -20.26 -1.52 18.87
C ARG A 55 -20.41 -0.77 20.20
N SER A 56 -19.99 -1.38 21.31
CA SER A 56 -20.03 -0.72 22.63
C SER A 56 -19.03 0.45 22.75
N ARG A 57 -17.97 0.45 21.93
CA ARG A 57 -16.98 1.54 21.81
C ARG A 57 -17.43 2.65 20.86
N GLY A 58 -18.61 2.53 20.24
CA GLY A 58 -19.21 3.55 19.38
C GLY A 58 -18.90 3.43 17.88
N PHE A 59 -18.20 2.38 17.44
CA PHE A 59 -18.00 2.15 16.01
C PHE A 59 -19.34 1.81 15.32
N SER A 60 -19.56 2.32 14.11
CA SER A 60 -20.73 1.97 13.29
C SER A 60 -20.70 0.49 12.87
N PRO A 61 -21.84 -0.09 12.40
CA PRO A 61 -21.82 -1.43 11.84
C PRO A 61 -20.81 -1.61 10.72
N GLU A 62 -20.70 -0.61 9.84
CA GLU A 62 -19.80 -0.59 8.69
C GLU A 62 -18.34 -0.54 9.13
N GLU A 63 -18.00 0.36 10.06
CA GLU A 63 -16.65 0.44 10.63
C GLU A 63 -16.27 -0.85 11.35
N SER A 64 -17.20 -1.41 12.14
CA SER A 64 -16.96 -2.68 12.83
C SER A 64 -16.67 -3.82 11.85
N ALA A 65 -17.40 -3.88 10.75
CA ALA A 65 -17.16 -4.87 9.70
C ALA A 65 -15.79 -4.69 9.03
N GLN A 66 -15.39 -3.46 8.73
CA GLN A 66 -14.08 -3.15 8.14
C GLN A 66 -12.93 -3.51 9.10
N ILE A 67 -13.04 -3.16 10.38
CA ILE A 67 -12.06 -3.49 11.42
C ILE A 67 -11.88 -5.00 11.55
N ILE A 68 -12.99 -5.73 11.64
CA ILE A 68 -12.97 -7.21 11.72
C ILE A 68 -12.35 -7.82 10.47
N SER A 69 -12.75 -7.34 9.28
CA SER A 69 -12.22 -7.81 8.01
C SER A 69 -10.70 -7.65 7.92
N LEU A 70 -10.19 -6.48 8.31
CA LEU A 70 -8.75 -6.21 8.35
C LEU A 70 -8.03 -7.12 9.35
N ALA A 71 -8.55 -7.26 10.57
CA ALA A 71 -7.96 -8.12 11.60
C ALA A 71 -7.94 -9.60 11.18
N GLN A 72 -9.01 -10.08 10.52
CA GLN A 72 -9.06 -11.43 9.95
C GLN A 72 -8.04 -11.63 8.83
N ALA A 73 -7.99 -10.69 7.89
CA ALA A 73 -7.06 -10.74 6.77
C ALA A 73 -5.60 -10.76 7.26
N ARG A 74 -5.25 -9.90 8.23
CA ARG A 74 -3.92 -9.88 8.88
C ARG A 74 -3.62 -11.20 9.58
N THR A 75 -4.60 -11.78 10.30
CA THR A 75 -4.43 -13.06 10.99
C THR A 75 -4.10 -14.19 10.01
N ARG A 76 -4.80 -14.26 8.88
CA ARG A 76 -4.52 -15.25 7.82
C ARG A 76 -3.20 -15.00 7.12
N ALA A 77 -2.87 -13.73 6.87
CA ALA A 77 -1.64 -13.30 6.22
C ALA A 77 -0.38 -13.64 7.03
N ARG A 78 -0.52 -13.95 8.33
CA ARG A 78 0.60 -14.33 9.21
C ARG A 78 1.40 -15.52 8.69
N THR A 79 0.75 -16.48 8.06
CA THR A 79 1.44 -17.64 7.47
C THR A 79 2.37 -17.26 6.32
N LYS A 80 2.10 -16.14 5.65
CA LYS A 80 2.87 -15.65 4.49
C LYS A 80 3.90 -14.59 4.87
N PHE A 81 3.51 -13.66 5.75
CA PHE A 81 4.29 -12.45 6.08
C PHE A 81 4.85 -12.46 7.50
N GLY A 82 4.59 -13.51 8.30
CA GLY A 82 5.01 -13.56 9.70
C GLY A 82 4.41 -12.42 10.52
N GLU A 83 5.16 -11.90 11.47
CA GLU A 83 4.70 -10.80 12.35
C GLU A 83 4.48 -9.47 11.58
N ARG A 84 5.10 -9.30 10.41
CA ARG A 84 4.84 -8.13 9.55
C ARG A 84 3.36 -8.02 9.14
N ALA A 85 2.64 -9.14 9.08
CA ALA A 85 1.21 -9.14 8.76
C ALA A 85 0.39 -8.20 9.66
N ARG A 86 0.81 -8.00 10.91
CA ARG A 86 0.13 -7.15 11.90
C ARG A 86 -0.05 -5.71 11.42
N THR A 87 0.93 -5.16 10.73
CA THR A 87 0.95 -3.74 10.33
C THR A 87 0.52 -3.52 8.88
N LEU A 88 0.33 -4.61 8.11
CA LEU A 88 -0.05 -4.48 6.71
C LEU A 88 -1.51 -4.04 6.56
N MET A 89 -1.72 -3.13 5.61
CA MET A 89 -3.04 -2.86 5.05
C MET A 89 -3.28 -3.85 3.91
N LEU A 90 -4.34 -4.66 4.03
CA LEU A 90 -4.64 -5.70 3.05
C LEU A 90 -6.08 -6.21 3.18
N THR A 91 -6.61 -6.73 2.09
CA THR A 91 -7.75 -7.64 2.08
C THR A 91 -7.25 -9.10 2.11
N GLN A 92 -8.16 -10.04 2.36
CA GLN A 92 -7.81 -11.46 2.25
C GLN A 92 -7.34 -11.78 0.83
N GLU A 93 -8.08 -11.35 -0.19
CA GLU A 93 -7.79 -11.60 -1.59
C GLU A 93 -6.43 -11.02 -2.00
N ALA A 94 -6.18 -9.75 -1.69
CA ALA A 94 -4.91 -9.10 -1.97
C ALA A 94 -3.73 -9.78 -1.25
N SER A 95 -3.94 -10.30 -0.04
CA SER A 95 -2.95 -11.10 0.68
C SER A 95 -2.61 -12.41 -0.04
N GLU A 96 -3.61 -13.08 -0.61
CA GLU A 96 -3.42 -14.33 -1.36
C GLU A 96 -2.61 -14.11 -2.64
N GLN A 97 -2.90 -13.04 -3.37
CA GLN A 97 -2.22 -12.65 -4.62
C GLN A 97 -0.82 -12.08 -4.41
N ALA A 98 -0.56 -11.44 -3.27
CA ALA A 98 0.73 -10.80 -3.00
C ALA A 98 1.90 -11.79 -3.07
N THR A 99 3.04 -11.34 -3.56
CA THR A 99 4.28 -12.12 -3.65
C THR A 99 4.78 -12.54 -2.27
N ARG A 100 5.30 -13.75 -2.15
CA ARG A 100 5.98 -14.19 -0.92
C ARG A 100 7.26 -13.40 -0.68
N PRO A 101 7.57 -13.00 0.57
CA PRO A 101 8.74 -12.16 0.86
C PRO A 101 10.06 -12.68 0.27
N VAL A 102 10.29 -13.98 0.29
CA VAL A 102 11.53 -14.57 -0.27
C VAL A 102 11.67 -14.31 -1.77
N ILE A 103 10.57 -14.31 -2.51
CA ILE A 103 10.57 -14.03 -3.95
C ILE A 103 10.75 -12.52 -4.21
N ALA A 104 10.11 -11.67 -3.39
CA ALA A 104 10.27 -10.23 -3.46
C ALA A 104 11.75 -9.83 -3.23
N HIS A 105 12.40 -10.40 -2.23
CA HIS A 105 13.84 -10.17 -1.99
C HIS A 105 14.71 -10.65 -3.14
N TYR A 106 14.46 -11.83 -3.70
CA TYR A 106 15.19 -12.33 -4.85
C TYR A 106 15.08 -11.40 -6.06
N ARG A 107 13.89 -10.85 -6.32
CA ARG A 107 13.68 -9.85 -7.38
C ARG A 107 14.42 -8.55 -7.06
N ALA A 108 14.34 -8.06 -5.83
CA ALA A 108 15.03 -6.84 -5.40
C ALA A 108 16.55 -6.94 -5.57
N ASP A 109 17.17 -8.07 -5.27
CA ASP A 109 18.60 -8.30 -5.46
C ASP A 109 19.02 -8.21 -6.94
N ARG A 110 18.13 -8.65 -7.84
CA ARG A 110 18.37 -8.50 -9.30
C ARG A 110 18.22 -7.06 -9.74
N LEU A 111 17.19 -6.36 -9.25
CA LEU A 111 16.93 -4.96 -9.56
C LEU A 111 17.96 -4.02 -8.97
N ALA A 112 18.63 -4.39 -7.88
CA ALA A 112 19.73 -3.61 -7.31
C ALA A 112 20.87 -3.33 -8.29
N ARG A 113 20.99 -4.14 -9.35
CA ARG A 113 22.01 -4.01 -10.40
C ARG A 113 21.55 -3.18 -11.59
N VAL A 114 20.26 -2.84 -11.66
CA VAL A 114 19.71 -2.03 -12.75
C VAL A 114 19.75 -0.57 -12.32
N PRO A 115 20.36 0.34 -13.09
CA PRO A 115 20.34 1.77 -12.78
C PRO A 115 18.92 2.34 -12.95
N GLY A 116 18.68 3.49 -12.34
CA GLY A 116 17.41 4.22 -12.46
C GLY A 116 16.40 3.89 -11.38
N LEU A 117 15.22 4.46 -11.50
CA LEU A 117 14.07 4.26 -10.61
C LEU A 117 13.38 2.92 -10.93
N VAL A 118 12.84 2.25 -9.94
CA VAL A 118 12.03 1.04 -10.14
C VAL A 118 10.57 1.42 -10.14
N ALA A 119 9.84 0.99 -11.17
CA ALA A 119 8.39 1.06 -11.24
C ALA A 119 7.78 -0.34 -11.13
N ASP A 120 6.85 -0.49 -10.18
CA ASP A 120 6.08 -1.72 -9.95
C ASP A 120 4.68 -1.52 -10.53
N LEU A 121 4.41 -2.13 -11.67
CA LEU A 121 3.17 -1.97 -12.43
C LEU A 121 2.19 -3.09 -12.10
N GLY A 122 1.09 -2.76 -11.42
CA GLY A 122 0.18 -3.72 -10.81
C GLY A 122 0.68 -4.16 -9.43
N CYS A 123 1.06 -3.19 -8.60
CA CYS A 123 1.77 -3.44 -7.34
C CYS A 123 0.93 -4.16 -6.27
N GLY A 124 -0.38 -4.28 -6.44
CA GLY A 124 -1.26 -4.81 -5.42
C GLY A 124 -1.15 -4.00 -4.11
N ILE A 125 -0.98 -4.69 -3.00
CA ILE A 125 -0.77 -4.04 -1.69
C ILE A 125 0.67 -3.50 -1.49
N GLY A 126 1.49 -3.47 -2.52
CA GLY A 126 2.86 -2.94 -2.47
C GLY A 126 3.86 -3.83 -1.74
N SER A 127 3.61 -5.14 -1.67
CA SER A 127 4.51 -6.06 -0.93
C SER A 127 5.89 -6.18 -1.59
N ASP A 128 5.95 -6.26 -2.90
CA ASP A 128 7.19 -6.27 -3.70
C ASP A 128 7.82 -4.88 -3.70
N THR A 129 7.02 -3.85 -3.97
CA THR A 129 7.44 -2.45 -3.96
C THR A 129 8.12 -2.07 -2.65
N ALA A 130 7.62 -2.56 -1.51
CA ALA A 130 8.22 -2.30 -0.20
C ALA A 130 9.66 -2.82 -0.09
N VAL A 131 9.95 -3.99 -0.70
CA VAL A 131 11.30 -4.54 -0.72
C VAL A 131 12.20 -3.76 -1.68
N TYR A 132 11.66 -3.36 -2.84
CA TYR A 132 12.39 -2.51 -3.81
C TYR A 132 12.71 -1.14 -3.21
N ALA A 133 11.73 -0.50 -2.58
CA ALA A 133 11.90 0.79 -1.92
C ALA A 133 12.93 0.73 -0.78
N ALA A 134 12.94 -0.35 0.00
CA ALA A 134 13.94 -0.57 1.05
C ALA A 134 15.36 -0.73 0.47
N ALA A 135 15.49 -1.48 -0.64
CA ALA A 135 16.78 -1.74 -1.28
C ALA A 135 17.35 -0.51 -2.02
N ARG A 136 16.47 0.31 -2.62
CA ARG A 136 16.84 1.41 -3.51
C ARG A 136 16.63 2.80 -2.91
N GLY A 137 15.91 2.91 -1.80
CA GLY A 137 15.52 4.18 -1.18
C GLY A 137 14.41 4.93 -1.93
N SER A 138 13.91 4.40 -3.05
CA SER A 138 12.81 4.97 -3.84
C SER A 138 12.13 3.91 -4.69
N ALA A 139 10.84 4.09 -4.97
CA ALA A 139 10.09 3.29 -5.92
C ALA A 139 8.85 4.04 -6.40
N VAL A 140 8.37 3.72 -7.58
CA VAL A 140 7.04 4.10 -8.08
C VAL A 140 6.19 2.84 -8.15
N ALA A 141 4.94 2.94 -7.73
CA ALA A 141 3.99 1.84 -7.78
C ALA A 141 2.69 2.31 -8.42
N VAL A 142 2.09 1.46 -9.23
CA VAL A 142 0.80 1.75 -9.87
C VAL A 142 -0.15 0.58 -9.61
N GLU A 143 -1.38 0.89 -9.22
CA GLU A 143 -2.42 -0.09 -8.96
C GLU A 143 -3.75 0.39 -9.54
N LEU A 144 -4.45 -0.52 -10.22
CA LEU A 144 -5.71 -0.22 -10.89
C LEU A 144 -6.84 0.04 -9.89
N ASP A 145 -6.96 -0.82 -8.87
CA ASP A 145 -8.00 -0.69 -7.85
C ASP A 145 -7.65 0.41 -6.85
N PRO A 146 -8.46 1.49 -6.73
CA PRO A 146 -8.14 2.62 -5.85
C PRO A 146 -8.04 2.23 -4.37
N LEU A 147 -8.82 1.25 -3.90
CA LEU A 147 -8.73 0.78 -2.51
C LEU A 147 -7.41 0.07 -2.26
N THR A 148 -7.01 -0.82 -3.16
CA THR A 148 -5.74 -1.53 -3.08
C THR A 148 -4.56 -0.56 -3.21
N ALA A 149 -4.66 0.47 -4.07
CA ALA A 149 -3.68 1.54 -4.16
C ALA A 149 -3.52 2.31 -2.83
N SER A 150 -4.63 2.59 -2.12
CA SER A 150 -4.58 3.22 -0.79
C SER A 150 -3.86 2.35 0.24
N PHE A 151 -4.04 1.03 0.17
CA PHE A 151 -3.33 0.08 1.02
C PHE A 151 -1.83 0.04 0.71
N ALA A 152 -1.48 0.02 -0.58
CA ALA A 152 -0.08 0.10 -1.00
C ALA A 152 0.60 1.38 -0.50
N ALA A 153 -0.07 2.53 -0.61
CA ALA A 153 0.45 3.80 -0.12
C ALA A 153 0.71 3.78 1.39
N ALA A 154 -0.21 3.22 2.18
CA ALA A 154 -0.03 3.06 3.61
C ALA A 154 1.11 2.09 3.95
N ASN A 155 1.20 0.96 3.24
CA ASN A 155 2.25 -0.04 3.43
C ASN A 155 3.65 0.48 3.07
N LEU A 156 3.72 1.50 2.19
CA LEU A 156 4.96 2.16 1.75
C LEU A 156 5.28 3.44 2.51
N GLY A 157 4.44 3.83 3.48
CA GLY A 157 4.60 5.08 4.24
C GLY A 157 5.93 5.22 4.99
N PHE A 158 6.68 4.12 5.20
CA PHE A 158 8.03 4.13 5.76
C PHE A 158 9.09 4.69 4.79
N CYS A 159 8.80 4.76 3.49
CA CYS A 159 9.73 5.24 2.47
C CYS A 159 9.24 6.58 1.88
N PRO A 160 9.79 7.73 2.31
CA PRO A 160 9.33 9.05 1.85
C PRO A 160 9.48 9.28 0.34
N ARG A 161 10.31 8.51 -0.34
CA ARG A 161 10.54 8.58 -1.78
C ARG A 161 9.80 7.50 -2.58
N ALA A 162 8.98 6.68 -1.94
CA ALA A 162 8.03 5.84 -2.64
C ALA A 162 6.80 6.66 -3.03
N ARG A 163 6.27 6.39 -4.21
CA ARG A 163 5.04 7.01 -4.74
C ARG A 163 4.10 5.93 -5.21
N VAL A 164 2.84 6.04 -4.83
CA VAL A 164 1.79 5.12 -5.27
C VAL A 164 0.73 5.90 -6.02
N TYR A 165 0.38 5.40 -7.18
CA TYR A 165 -0.63 5.95 -8.05
C TYR A 165 -1.76 4.94 -8.28
N SER A 166 -2.96 5.45 -8.52
CA SER A 166 -4.09 4.67 -9.00
C SER A 166 -4.32 4.94 -10.48
N GLY A 167 -4.37 3.86 -11.29
CA GLY A 167 -4.62 3.97 -12.72
C GLY A 167 -4.37 2.66 -13.47
N ASP A 168 -4.78 2.64 -14.73
CA ASP A 168 -4.58 1.50 -15.61
C ASP A 168 -3.21 1.59 -16.30
N VAL A 169 -2.34 0.63 -16.00
CA VAL A 169 -1.00 0.57 -16.58
C VAL A 169 -1.01 0.37 -18.10
N THR A 170 -2.11 -0.12 -18.68
CA THR A 170 -2.22 -0.28 -20.13
C THR A 170 -2.30 1.05 -20.87
N ASP A 171 -2.70 2.12 -20.20
CA ASP A 171 -2.69 3.48 -20.74
C ASP A 171 -1.26 3.98 -21.03
N TYR A 172 -0.24 3.24 -20.55
CA TYR A 172 1.19 3.61 -20.62
C TYR A 172 2.00 2.91 -21.71
N VAL A 173 1.48 1.90 -22.34
CA VAL A 173 2.22 1.03 -23.27
C VAL A 173 2.93 1.81 -24.40
N HIS A 174 2.70 3.11 -24.53
CA HIS A 174 3.24 3.97 -25.58
C HIS A 174 4.08 5.17 -25.10
N GLY A 175 4.32 5.30 -23.77
CA GLY A 175 5.14 6.39 -23.22
C GLY A 175 6.44 5.89 -22.57
N GLU A 176 7.53 6.65 -22.71
CA GLU A 176 8.71 6.39 -21.89
C GLU A 176 8.40 6.72 -20.45
N LEU A 177 8.54 5.73 -19.55
CA LEU A 177 8.51 5.97 -18.12
C LEU A 177 9.82 6.66 -17.73
N LEU A 178 9.73 7.96 -17.49
CA LEU A 178 10.82 8.77 -16.97
C LEU A 178 10.51 9.13 -15.51
N ASP A 179 11.51 9.24 -14.68
CA ASP A 179 11.35 9.81 -13.35
C ASP A 179 11.20 11.34 -13.41
N ALA A 180 11.01 11.99 -12.25
CA ALA A 180 10.89 13.45 -12.16
C ALA A 180 12.14 14.21 -12.63
N ALA A 181 13.27 13.53 -12.82
CA ALA A 181 14.50 14.07 -13.39
C ALA A 181 14.65 13.78 -14.89
N GLY A 182 13.67 13.06 -15.50
CA GLY A 182 13.71 12.66 -16.90
C GLY A 182 14.57 11.42 -17.17
N GLU A 183 14.92 10.64 -16.15
CA GLU A 183 15.72 9.43 -16.30
C GLU A 183 14.83 8.21 -16.57
N PRO A 184 15.28 7.25 -17.38
CA PRO A 184 14.55 6.02 -17.68
C PRO A 184 14.25 5.22 -16.40
N VAL A 185 13.04 4.70 -16.31
CA VAL A 185 12.58 3.87 -15.18
C VAL A 185 12.72 2.40 -15.53
N GLY A 186 13.35 1.63 -14.64
CA GLY A 186 13.35 0.16 -14.73
C GLY A 186 11.95 -0.38 -14.36
N ILE A 187 11.33 -1.12 -15.27
CA ILE A 187 9.98 -1.68 -15.11
C ILE A 187 10.07 -3.11 -14.55
N VAL A 188 9.18 -3.43 -13.63
CA VAL A 188 9.02 -4.78 -13.05
C VAL A 188 7.60 -5.26 -13.24
#